data_7828c0b7c6c10c213a016eaecd051163
#
_entry.id   7828c0b7c6c10c213a016eaecd051163
#
_cell.length_a   1.000
_cell.length_b   1.000
_cell.length_c   1.000
_cell.angle_alpha   90.00
_cell.angle_beta   90.00
_cell.angle_gamma   90.00
#
_symmetry.space_group_name_H-M   'P 1'
#
loop_
_entity.id
_entity.type
_entity.pdbx_description
1 polymer ?
#
loop_
_entity_poly.entity_id
_entity_poly.type
_entity_poly.pdbx_seq_one_letter_code
_entity_poly.pdbx_strand_id
1 'polypeptide(L)'
;MPEGRRDFFSHGGRKLKKHQKDFEENREDSHIREFLDMIAPSVIWFETDHFICGNTYRCVWAIREYPTATDEQAILSHLGEKDGVTLHIYTRHVTAMEEKRIISNAVNKNRLDRSSTNDLQQTVLAESNLQDVTAIVAQMHRNREPLLHTAVYLELCAHDLERFKLLQTEVLTELIRAKLNVDRLLLRQQQGFRCVMPTGRNLFGDQFERVLPASSVANLYPFHYSGKTDPNGFYVGKDKFGSNVIVD
;
A
#
# COMPACT_ATOMS: atom_id res chain seq x y z
N MET A 1 -42.12 -41.83 57.18
CA MET A 1 -40.93 -41.39 57.85
C MET A 1 -39.76 -42.21 57.37
N PRO A 2 -38.59 -41.74 57.02
CA PRO A 2 -37.96 -40.40 56.95
C PRO A 2 -37.44 -40.08 55.52
N GLU A 3 -37.45 -38.82 55.11
CA GLU A 3 -36.34 -37.81 55.10
C GLU A 3 -35.12 -38.17 54.28
N GLY A 4 -34.90 -37.59 53.11
CA GLY A 4 -34.26 -36.31 52.91
C GLY A 4 -32.74 -36.47 52.92
N ARG A 5 -32.14 -37.06 51.85
CA ARG A 5 -30.73 -36.86 51.54
C ARG A 5 -30.60 -35.67 50.60
N ARG A 6 -30.16 -34.51 51.14
CA ARG A 6 -29.81 -33.34 50.38
C ARG A 6 -28.48 -33.58 49.66
N ASP A 7 -28.50 -33.37 48.35
CA ASP A 7 -27.37 -33.39 47.43
C ASP A 7 -26.35 -32.31 47.80
N PHE A 8 -25.32 -32.70 48.55
CA PHE A 8 -24.20 -31.82 48.94
C PHE A 8 -23.05 -31.82 47.93
N PHE A 9 -23.15 -32.59 46.82
CA PHE A 9 -22.06 -32.80 45.89
C PHE A 9 -22.10 -31.98 44.57
N SER A 10 -23.14 -31.13 44.33
CA SER A 10 -23.27 -30.49 43.06
C SER A 10 -22.60 -29.09 42.95
N HIS A 11 -22.20 -28.50 44.07
CA HIS A 11 -21.60 -27.11 44.06
C HIS A 11 -20.07 -27.09 43.93
N GLY A 12 -19.38 -28.18 44.26
CA GLY A 12 -17.90 -28.25 44.15
C GLY A 12 -17.38 -28.38 42.73
N GLY A 13 -18.12 -29.18 41.91
CA GLY A 13 -17.68 -29.45 40.52
C GLY A 13 -17.79 -28.28 39.56
N ARG A 14 -18.72 -27.36 39.79
CA ARG A 14 -18.85 -26.14 38.96
C ARG A 14 -17.77 -25.09 39.25
N LYS A 15 -17.39 -24.94 40.54
CA LYS A 15 -16.30 -24.03 40.96
C LYS A 15 -14.95 -24.51 40.44
N LEU A 16 -14.66 -25.81 40.53
CA LEU A 16 -13.43 -26.40 40.00
C LEU A 16 -13.30 -26.26 38.47
N LYS A 17 -14.36 -26.51 37.71
CA LYS A 17 -14.36 -26.30 36.27
C LYS A 17 -14.19 -24.83 35.87
N LYS A 18 -14.75 -23.90 36.61
CA LYS A 18 -14.57 -22.46 36.40
C LYS A 18 -13.13 -22.05 36.67
N HIS A 19 -12.53 -22.49 37.78
CA HIS A 19 -11.13 -22.20 38.11
C HIS A 19 -10.15 -22.82 37.09
N GLN A 20 -10.41 -24.02 36.59
CA GLN A 20 -9.60 -24.61 35.52
C GLN A 20 -9.69 -23.80 34.22
N LYS A 21 -10.89 -23.37 33.84
CA LYS A 21 -11.09 -22.57 32.63
C LYS A 21 -10.42 -21.19 32.74
N ASP A 22 -10.57 -20.52 33.91
CA ASP A 22 -9.92 -19.24 34.19
C ASP A 22 -8.37 -19.38 34.20
N PHE A 23 -7.85 -20.53 34.66
CA PHE A 23 -6.42 -20.83 34.66
C PHE A 23 -5.87 -21.13 33.28
N GLU A 24 -6.60 -21.86 32.44
CA GLU A 24 -6.24 -22.12 31.03
C GLU A 24 -6.27 -20.83 30.21
N GLU A 25 -7.32 -20.02 30.38
CA GLU A 25 -7.45 -18.72 29.70
C GLU A 25 -6.33 -17.74 30.09
N ASN A 26 -5.96 -17.65 31.38
CA ASN A 26 -4.82 -16.86 31.83
C ASN A 26 -3.46 -17.39 31.31
N ARG A 27 -3.34 -18.68 31.11
CA ARG A 27 -2.12 -19.30 30.58
C ARG A 27 -1.97 -19.05 29.07
N GLU A 28 -3.05 -19.12 28.31
CA GLU A 28 -3.06 -18.75 26.90
C GLU A 28 -2.75 -17.28 26.72
N ASP A 29 -3.33 -16.38 27.52
CA ASP A 29 -3.04 -14.96 27.52
C ASP A 29 -1.56 -14.66 27.86
N SER A 30 -0.95 -15.41 28.78
CA SER A 30 0.47 -15.25 29.10
C SER A 30 1.38 -15.64 27.94
N HIS A 31 1.09 -16.75 27.27
CA HIS A 31 1.86 -17.19 26.10
C HIS A 31 1.71 -16.23 24.91
N ILE A 32 0.53 -15.68 24.72
CA ILE A 32 0.29 -14.67 23.67
C ILE A 32 1.09 -13.39 23.98
N ARG A 33 1.12 -12.95 25.22
CA ARG A 33 1.91 -11.78 25.65
C ARG A 33 3.41 -12.01 25.45
N GLU A 34 3.94 -13.14 25.90
CA GLU A 34 5.35 -13.50 25.70
C GLU A 34 5.72 -13.52 24.21
N PHE A 35 4.84 -14.05 23.34
CA PHE A 35 5.05 -14.05 21.89
C PHE A 35 5.02 -12.62 21.33
N LEU A 36 4.04 -11.80 21.73
CA LEU A 36 3.96 -10.41 21.29
C LEU A 36 5.17 -9.59 21.76
N ASP A 37 5.64 -9.81 22.99
CA ASP A 37 6.83 -9.14 23.50
C ASP A 37 8.10 -9.55 22.73
N MET A 38 8.17 -10.79 22.26
CA MET A 38 9.29 -11.29 21.47
C MET A 38 9.33 -10.69 20.05
N ILE A 39 8.17 -10.47 19.42
CA ILE A 39 8.09 -9.95 18.06
C ILE A 39 7.91 -8.43 17.99
N ALA A 40 7.51 -7.79 19.08
CA ALA A 40 7.33 -6.34 19.13
C ALA A 40 8.68 -5.62 19.02
N PRO A 41 8.77 -4.54 18.26
CA PRO A 41 9.97 -3.72 18.25
C PRO A 41 10.19 -3.09 19.62
N SER A 42 11.44 -3.02 20.06
CA SER A 42 11.83 -2.44 21.35
C SER A 42 11.42 -0.98 21.51
N VAL A 43 11.33 -0.26 20.40
CA VAL A 43 10.91 1.15 20.35
C VAL A 43 10.25 1.47 19.03
N ILE A 44 9.22 2.35 19.06
CA ILE A 44 8.71 3.05 17.89
C ILE A 44 8.69 4.52 18.25
N TRP A 45 9.49 5.32 17.51
CA TRP A 45 9.62 6.76 17.76
C TRP A 45 9.41 7.52 16.45
N PHE A 46 8.45 8.45 16.45
CA PHE A 46 8.10 9.23 15.25
C PHE A 46 8.75 10.61 15.31
N GLU A 47 9.49 10.94 14.24
CA GLU A 47 10.06 12.23 13.95
C GLU A 47 9.24 12.96 12.86
N THR A 48 9.71 14.13 12.45
CA THR A 48 9.01 14.96 11.47
C THR A 48 8.87 14.28 10.11
N ASP A 49 9.91 13.61 9.61
CA ASP A 49 10.02 13.07 8.26
C ASP A 49 10.32 11.57 8.20
N HIS A 50 10.55 10.95 9.35
CA HIS A 50 10.82 9.53 9.48
C HIS A 50 10.38 8.99 10.85
N PHE A 51 10.58 7.70 11.07
CA PHE A 51 10.40 7.06 12.38
C PHE A 51 11.45 5.99 12.59
N ILE A 52 11.72 5.69 13.85
CA ILE A 52 12.60 4.61 14.26
C ILE A 52 11.72 3.46 14.73
N CYS A 53 11.97 2.27 14.22
CA CYS A 53 11.27 1.05 14.60
C CYS A 53 12.30 -0.03 14.94
N GLY A 54 12.42 -0.35 16.23
CA GLY A 54 13.50 -1.20 16.72
C GLY A 54 14.87 -0.59 16.42
N ASN A 55 15.65 -1.26 15.59
CA ASN A 55 16.99 -0.84 15.15
C ASN A 55 17.02 -0.29 13.71
N THR A 56 15.88 0.10 13.16
CA THR A 56 15.77 0.57 11.77
C THR A 56 15.20 1.99 11.70
N TYR A 57 15.77 2.79 10.78
CA TYR A 57 15.21 4.06 10.34
C TYR A 57 14.24 3.80 9.20
N ARG A 58 13.03 4.36 9.29
CA ARG A 58 11.96 4.15 8.32
C ARG A 58 11.26 5.43 7.98
N CYS A 59 10.75 5.55 6.77
CA CYS A 59 9.77 6.57 6.40
C CYS A 59 8.76 6.04 5.42
N VAL A 60 7.61 6.69 5.36
CA VAL A 60 6.57 6.41 4.38
C VAL A 60 6.34 7.64 3.53
N TRP A 61 6.35 7.45 2.22
CA TRP A 61 6.02 8.44 1.22
C TRP A 61 4.76 8.00 0.47
N ALA A 62 3.92 8.97 0.07
CA ALA A 62 2.73 8.70 -0.71
C ALA A 62 2.92 9.22 -2.15
N ILE A 63 2.60 8.44 -3.16
CA ILE A 63 2.57 8.94 -4.54
C ILE A 63 1.37 9.87 -4.68
N ARG A 64 1.63 11.10 -5.09
CA ARG A 64 0.63 12.16 -5.24
C ARG A 64 0.16 12.34 -6.66
N GLU A 65 1.10 12.26 -7.61
CA GLU A 65 0.82 12.52 -9.03
C GLU A 65 1.49 11.43 -9.86
N TYR A 66 0.78 11.00 -10.88
CA TYR A 66 1.20 10.00 -11.85
C TYR A 66 1.43 10.67 -13.20
N PRO A 67 2.31 10.16 -14.06
CA PRO A 67 2.49 10.68 -15.40
C PRO A 67 1.21 10.49 -16.22
N THR A 68 0.91 11.43 -17.10
CA THR A 68 -0.25 11.37 -17.99
C THR A 68 -0.11 10.29 -19.07
N ALA A 69 1.12 10.01 -19.46
CA ALA A 69 1.47 8.93 -20.37
C ALA A 69 2.82 8.34 -19.95
N THR A 70 2.97 7.04 -20.12
CA THR A 70 4.22 6.32 -19.92
C THR A 70 4.43 5.32 -21.06
N ASP A 71 5.63 5.32 -21.61
CA ASP A 71 6.07 4.32 -22.59
C ASP A 71 6.63 3.09 -21.90
N GLU A 72 6.91 3.19 -20.60
CA GLU A 72 7.45 2.11 -19.78
C GLU A 72 6.33 1.27 -19.17
N GLN A 73 6.45 -0.03 -19.28
CA GLN A 73 5.64 -0.98 -18.51
C GLN A 73 6.28 -1.17 -17.13
N ALA A 74 5.44 -1.45 -16.12
CA ALA A 74 5.88 -1.69 -14.73
C ALA A 74 6.78 -0.56 -14.18
N ILE A 75 6.28 0.68 -14.23
CA ILE A 75 7.04 1.90 -13.86
C ILE A 75 7.61 1.89 -12.43
N LEU A 76 7.10 1.04 -11.55
CA LEU A 76 7.59 0.86 -10.19
C LEU A 76 8.53 -0.34 -10.03
N SER A 77 8.90 -1.05 -11.12
CA SER A 77 9.71 -2.27 -11.05
C SER A 77 11.06 -2.03 -10.40
N HIS A 78 11.77 -0.98 -10.80
CA HIS A 78 13.08 -0.62 -10.23
C HIS A 78 13.02 -0.25 -8.74
N LEU A 79 11.89 0.28 -8.28
CA LEU A 79 11.66 0.55 -6.86
C LEU A 79 11.33 -0.72 -6.10
N GLY A 80 10.55 -1.63 -6.70
CA GLY A 80 10.17 -2.91 -6.08
C GLY A 80 11.33 -3.89 -5.91
N GLU A 81 12.41 -3.74 -6.70
CA GLU A 81 13.62 -4.56 -6.62
C GLU A 81 14.70 -3.98 -5.68
N LYS A 82 14.52 -2.74 -5.24
CA LYS A 82 15.53 -2.06 -4.43
C LYS A 82 15.46 -2.49 -2.96
N ASP A 83 16.60 -2.91 -2.42
CA ASP A 83 16.71 -3.28 -1.00
C ASP A 83 16.30 -2.12 -0.08
N GLY A 84 15.48 -2.43 0.90
CA GLY A 84 14.95 -1.46 1.85
C GLY A 84 13.76 -0.64 1.32
N VAL A 85 13.20 -0.99 0.16
CA VAL A 85 11.98 -0.36 -0.37
C VAL A 85 10.84 -1.37 -0.40
N THR A 86 9.71 -1.00 0.18
CA THR A 86 8.48 -1.80 0.11
C THR A 86 7.35 -0.96 -0.51
N LEU A 87 6.68 -1.55 -1.49
CA LEU A 87 5.55 -0.92 -2.17
C LEU A 87 4.23 -1.44 -1.59
N HIS A 88 3.36 -0.50 -1.20
CA HIS A 88 2.02 -0.79 -0.72
C HIS A 88 1.01 -0.18 -1.69
N ILE A 89 0.29 -1.02 -2.43
CA ILE A 89 -0.68 -0.58 -3.43
C ILE A 89 -2.09 -0.91 -2.94
N TYR A 90 -2.88 0.13 -2.72
CA TYR A 90 -4.29 0.02 -2.38
C TYR A 90 -5.13 0.23 -3.61
N THR A 91 -6.05 -0.68 -3.87
CA THR A 91 -7.02 -0.55 -4.95
C THR A 91 -8.43 -0.84 -4.44
N ARG A 92 -9.38 -0.03 -4.84
CA ARG A 92 -10.81 -0.32 -4.65
C ARG A 92 -11.59 -0.02 -5.92
N HIS A 93 -12.62 -0.80 -6.16
CA HIS A 93 -13.46 -0.65 -7.32
C HIS A 93 -14.27 0.65 -7.25
N VAL A 94 -14.40 1.34 -8.40
CA VAL A 94 -15.30 2.49 -8.58
C VAL A 94 -16.69 1.96 -8.95
N THR A 95 -17.72 2.37 -8.22
CA THR A 95 -19.09 1.96 -8.54
C THR A 95 -19.57 2.60 -9.86
N ALA A 96 -20.50 1.96 -10.57
CA ALA A 96 -21.02 2.48 -11.83
C ALA A 96 -21.65 3.89 -11.70
N MET A 97 -22.18 4.24 -10.54
CA MET A 97 -22.70 5.58 -10.26
C MET A 97 -21.57 6.61 -10.08
N GLU A 98 -20.53 6.25 -9.34
CA GLU A 98 -19.31 7.08 -9.16
C GLU A 98 -18.59 7.27 -10.49
N GLU A 99 -18.46 6.22 -11.29
CA GLU A 99 -17.83 6.27 -12.62
C GLU A 99 -18.51 7.32 -13.51
N LYS A 100 -19.84 7.26 -13.62
CA LYS A 100 -20.60 8.27 -14.39
C LYS A 100 -20.37 9.68 -13.88
N ARG A 101 -20.33 9.88 -12.55
CA ARG A 101 -20.07 11.17 -11.92
C ARG A 101 -18.67 11.67 -12.21
N ILE A 102 -17.66 10.81 -12.09
CA ILE A 102 -16.24 11.15 -12.35
C ILE A 102 -16.07 11.57 -13.81
N ILE A 103 -16.58 10.78 -14.76
CA ILE A 103 -16.50 11.07 -16.20
C ILE A 103 -17.22 12.38 -16.53
N SER A 104 -18.45 12.55 -16.03
CA SER A 104 -19.22 13.78 -16.23
C SER A 104 -18.50 15.01 -15.70
N ASN A 105 -17.94 14.92 -14.48
CA ASN A 105 -17.19 16.02 -13.87
C ASN A 105 -15.91 16.35 -14.66
N ALA A 106 -15.17 15.33 -15.13
CA ALA A 106 -13.98 15.54 -15.92
C ALA A 106 -14.29 16.26 -17.24
N VAL A 107 -15.33 15.82 -17.96
CA VAL A 107 -15.78 16.45 -19.21
C VAL A 107 -16.25 17.89 -18.95
N ASN A 108 -17.06 18.11 -17.90
CA ASN A 108 -17.58 19.44 -17.59
C ASN A 108 -16.46 20.41 -17.18
N LYS A 109 -15.50 19.96 -16.37
CA LYS A 109 -14.35 20.78 -15.95
C LYS A 109 -13.54 21.22 -17.18
N ASN A 110 -13.19 20.29 -18.05
CA ASN A 110 -12.43 20.61 -19.26
C ASN A 110 -13.19 21.55 -20.22
N ARG A 111 -14.52 21.45 -20.30
CA ARG A 111 -15.34 22.41 -21.06
C ARG A 111 -15.35 23.80 -20.45
N LEU A 112 -15.43 23.91 -19.11
CA LEU A 112 -15.38 25.17 -18.40
C LEU A 112 -14.01 25.83 -18.53
N ASP A 113 -12.94 25.08 -18.37
CA ASP A 113 -11.57 25.56 -18.54
C ASP A 113 -11.34 26.11 -19.95
N ARG A 114 -11.88 25.43 -20.99
CA ARG A 114 -11.84 25.93 -22.37
C ARG A 114 -12.62 27.23 -22.57
N SER A 115 -13.75 27.40 -21.88
CA SER A 115 -14.62 28.57 -22.07
C SER A 115 -14.22 29.80 -21.26
N SER A 116 -13.42 29.59 -20.20
CA SER A 116 -13.07 30.65 -19.22
C SER A 116 -11.73 31.30 -19.48
N THR A 117 -10.90 30.76 -20.38
CA THR A 117 -9.51 31.20 -20.54
C THR A 117 -9.31 31.93 -21.87
N ASN A 118 -8.81 33.18 -21.79
CA ASN A 118 -8.40 33.97 -22.94
C ASN A 118 -6.94 33.72 -23.36
N ASP A 119 -6.24 32.79 -22.69
CA ASP A 119 -4.86 32.45 -22.99
C ASP A 119 -4.81 31.26 -23.97
N LEU A 120 -4.19 31.50 -25.13
CA LEU A 120 -4.03 30.51 -26.19
C LEU A 120 -3.34 29.23 -25.71
N GLN A 121 -2.33 29.32 -24.83
CA GLN A 121 -1.63 28.13 -24.34
C GLN A 121 -2.52 27.27 -23.44
N GLN A 122 -3.28 27.89 -22.56
CA GLN A 122 -4.22 27.17 -21.70
C GLN A 122 -5.39 26.57 -22.48
N THR A 123 -5.84 27.26 -23.53
CA THR A 123 -6.90 26.74 -24.43
C THR A 123 -6.43 25.48 -25.17
N VAL A 124 -5.20 25.47 -25.71
CA VAL A 124 -4.62 24.31 -26.39
C VAL A 124 -4.43 23.14 -25.41
N LEU A 125 -3.96 23.39 -24.18
CA LEU A 125 -3.84 22.38 -23.15
C LEU A 125 -5.20 21.79 -22.74
N ALA A 126 -6.22 22.63 -22.58
CA ALA A 126 -7.57 22.18 -22.23
C ALA A 126 -8.20 21.36 -23.36
N GLU A 127 -7.90 21.69 -24.61
CA GLU A 127 -8.39 20.93 -25.78
C GLU A 127 -7.69 19.57 -25.89
N SER A 128 -6.37 19.52 -25.69
CA SER A 128 -5.59 18.27 -25.61
C SER A 128 -6.12 17.37 -24.48
N ASN A 129 -6.29 17.92 -23.28
CA ASN A 129 -6.83 17.18 -22.13
C ASN A 129 -8.25 16.63 -22.40
N LEU A 130 -9.09 17.39 -23.12
CA LEU A 130 -10.44 16.93 -23.46
C LEU A 130 -10.39 15.77 -24.49
N GLN A 131 -9.48 15.83 -25.46
CA GLN A 131 -9.26 14.74 -26.41
C GLN A 131 -8.76 13.48 -25.68
N ASP A 132 -7.80 13.61 -24.78
CA ASP A 132 -7.26 12.51 -23.99
C ASP A 132 -8.33 11.86 -23.12
N VAL A 133 -9.13 12.65 -22.39
CA VAL A 133 -10.24 12.14 -21.59
C VAL A 133 -11.26 11.41 -22.47
N THR A 134 -11.59 11.96 -23.63
CA THR A 134 -12.54 11.33 -24.56
C THR A 134 -12.00 10.02 -25.12
N ALA A 135 -10.70 9.96 -25.46
CA ALA A 135 -10.03 8.75 -25.92
C ALA A 135 -10.01 7.65 -24.85
N ILE A 136 -9.67 8.01 -23.60
CA ILE A 136 -9.68 7.10 -22.46
C ILE A 136 -11.09 6.54 -22.21
N VAL A 137 -12.11 7.39 -22.19
CA VAL A 137 -13.51 6.97 -22.02
C VAL A 137 -13.96 6.04 -23.16
N ALA A 138 -13.61 6.35 -24.41
CA ALA A 138 -13.93 5.50 -25.55
C ALA A 138 -13.22 4.13 -25.48
N GLN A 139 -11.97 4.10 -25.04
CA GLN A 139 -11.20 2.88 -24.83
C GLN A 139 -11.80 2.02 -23.71
N MET A 140 -12.14 2.65 -22.58
CA MET A 140 -12.78 1.97 -21.44
C MET A 140 -14.10 1.31 -21.86
N HIS A 141 -14.95 2.03 -22.60
CA HIS A 141 -16.21 1.47 -23.09
C HIS A 141 -15.99 0.31 -24.07
N ARG A 142 -15.00 0.43 -24.97
CA ARG A 142 -14.66 -0.61 -25.92
C ARG A 142 -14.14 -1.88 -25.24
N ASN A 143 -13.27 -1.71 -24.25
CA ASN A 143 -12.61 -2.81 -23.55
C ASN A 143 -13.41 -3.29 -22.34
N ARG A 144 -14.50 -2.62 -21.96
CA ARG A 144 -15.23 -2.84 -20.70
C ARG A 144 -14.32 -2.75 -19.49
N GLU A 145 -13.38 -1.82 -19.52
CA GLU A 145 -12.35 -1.66 -18.51
C GLU A 145 -12.90 -0.88 -17.31
N PRO A 146 -12.79 -1.43 -16.07
CA PRO A 146 -13.24 -0.74 -14.88
C PRO A 146 -12.27 0.36 -14.45
N LEU A 147 -12.80 1.37 -13.78
CA LEU A 147 -12.02 2.34 -13.01
C LEU A 147 -11.75 1.84 -11.61
N LEU A 148 -10.55 2.13 -11.13
CA LEU A 148 -10.11 1.80 -9.79
C LEU A 148 -9.63 3.06 -9.06
N HIS A 149 -10.05 3.23 -7.80
CA HIS A 149 -9.38 4.13 -6.89
C HIS A 149 -8.06 3.47 -6.47
N THR A 150 -6.96 4.15 -6.68
CA THR A 150 -5.63 3.60 -6.43
C THR A 150 -4.81 4.57 -5.60
N ALA A 151 -4.18 4.07 -4.54
CA ALA A 151 -3.19 4.78 -3.74
C ALA A 151 -1.93 3.93 -3.61
N VAL A 152 -0.77 4.55 -3.77
CA VAL A 152 0.53 3.86 -3.64
C VAL A 152 1.36 4.55 -2.58
N TYR A 153 1.86 3.76 -1.64
CA TYR A 153 2.78 4.19 -0.60
C TYR A 153 4.10 3.44 -0.75
N LEU A 154 5.18 4.14 -0.50
CA LEU A 154 6.53 3.59 -0.45
C LEU A 154 6.98 3.62 1.01
N GLU A 155 7.35 2.47 1.56
CA GLU A 155 8.05 2.38 2.83
C GLU A 155 9.55 2.20 2.53
N LEU A 156 10.38 3.08 3.08
CA LEU A 156 11.83 3.02 3.00
C LEU A 156 12.39 2.62 4.36
N CYS A 157 13.33 1.69 4.37
CA CYS A 157 13.90 1.13 5.59
C CYS A 157 15.42 0.93 5.45
N ALA A 158 16.20 1.35 6.45
CA ALA A 158 17.61 1.05 6.56
C ALA A 158 18.06 0.92 8.03
N HIS A 159 19.18 0.24 8.28
CA HIS A 159 19.70 0.03 9.64
C HIS A 159 20.48 1.23 10.19
N ASP A 160 21.06 2.05 9.32
CA ASP A 160 21.80 3.24 9.72
C ASP A 160 21.29 4.49 9.01
N LEU A 161 21.54 5.64 9.64
CA LEU A 161 21.03 6.91 9.17
C LEU A 161 21.67 7.37 7.84
N GLU A 162 22.94 7.05 7.61
CA GLU A 162 23.63 7.45 6.37
C GLU A 162 23.07 6.67 5.19
N ARG A 163 22.97 5.34 5.34
CA ARG A 163 22.36 4.49 4.33
C ARG A 163 20.89 4.87 4.08
N PHE A 164 20.15 5.24 5.13
CA PHE A 164 18.78 5.70 5.02
C PHE A 164 18.65 6.96 4.16
N LYS A 165 19.50 7.97 4.40
CA LYS A 165 19.52 9.20 3.59
C LYS A 165 19.93 8.94 2.14
N LEU A 166 20.87 8.05 1.93
CA LEU A 166 21.28 7.63 0.59
C LEU A 166 20.12 6.95 -0.13
N LEU A 167 19.43 6.02 0.52
CA LEU A 167 18.26 5.33 -0.02
C LEU A 167 17.15 6.31 -0.41
N GLN A 168 16.86 7.32 0.44
CA GLN A 168 15.90 8.36 0.12
C GLN A 168 16.27 9.14 -1.16
N THR A 169 17.56 9.45 -1.34
CA THR A 169 18.05 10.16 -2.53
C THR A 169 17.96 9.30 -3.79
N GLU A 170 18.32 8.03 -3.68
CA GLU A 170 18.22 7.06 -4.77
C GLU A 170 16.77 6.89 -5.23
N VAL A 171 15.85 6.65 -4.26
CA VAL A 171 14.42 6.49 -4.54
C VAL A 171 13.83 7.76 -5.16
N LEU A 172 14.20 8.94 -4.65
CA LEU A 172 13.73 10.20 -5.22
C LEU A 172 14.20 10.37 -6.68
N THR A 173 15.42 9.97 -6.99
CA THR A 173 15.96 10.02 -8.36
C THR A 173 15.16 9.11 -9.31
N GLU A 174 14.84 7.89 -8.87
CA GLU A 174 14.01 6.97 -9.67
C GLU A 174 12.58 7.51 -9.86
N LEU A 175 11.99 8.09 -8.82
CA LEU A 175 10.65 8.70 -8.92
C LEU A 175 10.63 9.88 -9.90
N ILE A 176 11.66 10.73 -9.88
CA ILE A 176 11.79 11.84 -10.85
C ILE A 176 11.93 11.29 -12.27
N ARG A 177 12.74 10.25 -12.46
CA ARG A 177 12.90 9.56 -13.75
C ARG A 177 11.56 9.01 -14.26
N ALA A 178 10.78 8.39 -13.38
CA ALA A 178 9.45 7.86 -13.67
C ALA A 178 8.37 8.96 -13.77
N LYS A 179 8.71 10.25 -13.60
CA LYS A 179 7.78 11.40 -13.56
C LYS A 179 6.68 11.23 -12.49
N LEU A 180 7.02 10.61 -11.37
CA LEU A 180 6.15 10.43 -10.22
C LEU A 180 6.46 11.47 -9.16
N ASN A 181 5.44 12.17 -8.68
CA ASN A 181 5.57 13.10 -7.57
C ASN A 181 5.11 12.45 -6.26
N VAL A 182 5.87 12.65 -5.20
CA VAL A 182 5.59 12.08 -3.87
C VAL A 182 5.38 13.19 -2.83
N ASP A 183 4.53 12.87 -1.86
CA ASP A 183 4.41 13.56 -0.59
C ASP A 183 5.20 12.77 0.47
N ARG A 184 6.15 13.43 1.14
CA ARG A 184 6.99 12.82 2.16
C ARG A 184 6.28 12.61 3.50
N LEU A 185 5.01 12.95 3.60
CA LEU A 185 4.18 12.84 4.80
C LEU A 185 4.80 13.50 6.03
N LEU A 186 5.34 14.72 5.88
CA LEU A 186 5.93 15.48 6.98
C LEU A 186 4.91 15.64 8.11
N LEU A 187 5.34 15.39 9.36
CA LEU A 187 4.51 15.37 10.57
C LEU A 187 3.38 14.33 10.57
N ARG A 188 3.33 13.47 9.56
CA ARG A 188 2.26 12.47 9.37
C ARG A 188 2.81 11.04 9.25
N GLN A 189 4.05 10.81 9.65
CA GLN A 189 4.73 9.51 9.55
C GLN A 189 4.00 8.43 10.36
N GLN A 190 3.42 8.77 11.51
CA GLN A 190 2.61 7.83 12.29
C GLN A 190 1.35 7.37 11.51
N GLN A 191 0.70 8.27 10.78
CA GLN A 191 -0.44 7.91 9.94
C GLN A 191 0.01 7.08 8.73
N GLY A 192 1.15 7.45 8.12
CA GLY A 192 1.79 6.68 7.05
C GLY A 192 2.13 5.26 7.51
N PHE A 193 2.77 5.10 8.65
CA PHE A 193 3.07 3.80 9.25
C PHE A 193 1.81 2.92 9.36
N ARG A 194 0.70 3.46 9.83
CA ARG A 194 -0.57 2.71 9.92
C ARG A 194 -1.12 2.30 8.56
N CYS A 195 -0.83 3.07 7.50
CA CYS A 195 -1.23 2.71 6.14
C CYS A 195 -0.40 1.55 5.58
N VAL A 196 0.90 1.44 5.93
CA VAL A 196 1.76 0.36 5.43
C VAL A 196 1.69 -0.91 6.26
N MET A 197 1.03 -0.87 7.40
CA MET A 197 0.73 -2.09 8.17
C MET A 197 -0.24 -2.99 7.40
N PRO A 198 -0.13 -4.34 7.53
CA PRO A 198 -0.94 -5.30 6.77
C PRO A 198 -2.39 -5.36 7.27
N THR A 199 -3.00 -4.21 7.54
CA THR A 199 -4.39 -4.08 8.01
C THR A 199 -5.38 -3.90 6.87
N GLY A 200 -4.91 -3.65 5.64
CA GLY A 200 -5.73 -3.35 4.48
C GLY A 200 -6.46 -2.01 4.55
N ARG A 201 -6.04 -1.09 5.42
CA ARG A 201 -6.71 0.20 5.62
C ARG A 201 -5.89 1.36 5.09
N ASN A 202 -6.45 2.10 4.13
CA ASN A 202 -5.92 3.39 3.70
C ASN A 202 -6.51 4.50 4.60
N LEU A 203 -5.71 5.01 5.56
CA LEU A 203 -6.16 6.04 6.50
C LEU A 203 -6.16 7.45 5.91
N PHE A 204 -5.51 7.66 4.78
CA PHE A 204 -5.52 8.94 4.07
C PHE A 204 -6.73 9.09 3.14
N GLY A 205 -7.41 7.98 2.82
CA GLY A 205 -8.58 7.97 1.96
C GLY A 205 -8.32 8.69 0.63
N ASP A 206 -9.26 9.55 0.24
CA ASP A 206 -9.27 10.24 -1.05
C ASP A 206 -8.07 11.20 -1.26
N GLN A 207 -7.30 11.52 -0.23
CA GLN A 207 -6.21 12.49 -0.34
C GLN A 207 -5.12 12.02 -1.33
N PHE A 208 -4.77 10.72 -1.28
CA PHE A 208 -3.76 10.13 -2.16
C PHE A 208 -4.35 9.11 -3.14
N GLU A 209 -5.65 8.87 -3.07
CA GLU A 209 -6.31 8.05 -4.08
C GLU A 209 -6.44 8.81 -5.41
N ARG A 210 -6.12 8.12 -6.49
CA ARG A 210 -6.35 8.56 -7.87
C ARG A 210 -7.20 7.54 -8.58
N VAL A 211 -8.10 8.04 -9.41
CA VAL A 211 -8.94 7.17 -10.24
C VAL A 211 -8.19 6.87 -11.53
N LEU A 212 -7.85 5.61 -11.71
CA LEU A 212 -7.08 5.14 -12.85
C LEU A 212 -7.82 3.98 -13.54
N PRO A 213 -7.69 3.84 -14.88
CA PRO A 213 -8.12 2.63 -15.58
C PRO A 213 -7.37 1.40 -15.07
N ALA A 214 -7.98 0.23 -15.11
CA ALA A 214 -7.38 -1.02 -14.61
C ALA A 214 -6.06 -1.36 -15.34
N SER A 215 -5.94 -1.07 -16.64
CA SER A 215 -4.69 -1.22 -17.41
C SER A 215 -3.57 -0.35 -16.85
N SER A 216 -3.87 0.91 -16.50
CA SER A 216 -2.91 1.82 -15.89
C SER A 216 -2.46 1.34 -14.51
N VAL A 217 -3.40 0.79 -13.71
CA VAL A 217 -3.05 0.18 -12.42
C VAL A 217 -2.18 -1.06 -12.60
N ALA A 218 -2.47 -1.88 -13.61
CA ALA A 218 -1.63 -3.04 -13.94
C ALA A 218 -0.19 -2.64 -14.28
N ASN A 219 0.02 -1.49 -14.93
CA ASN A 219 1.35 -0.96 -15.23
C ASN A 219 2.11 -0.42 -14.01
N LEU A 220 1.41 -0.19 -12.88
CA LEU A 220 2.07 0.15 -11.61
C LEU A 220 2.64 -1.07 -10.90
N TYR A 221 2.16 -2.28 -11.22
CA TYR A 221 2.60 -3.50 -10.58
C TYR A 221 4.04 -3.84 -10.98
N PRO A 222 4.92 -4.03 -10.01
CA PRO A 222 6.34 -4.32 -10.25
C PRO A 222 6.57 -5.80 -10.57
N PHE A 223 5.67 -6.44 -11.31
CA PHE A 223 5.88 -7.81 -11.76
C PHE A 223 7.00 -7.84 -12.80
N HIS A 224 8.21 -7.96 -12.30
CA HIS A 224 9.37 -8.19 -13.14
C HIS A 224 9.66 -9.68 -13.17
N TYR A 225 9.62 -10.25 -14.38
CA TYR A 225 9.88 -11.67 -14.59
C TYR A 225 11.35 -11.90 -15.01
N SER A 226 12.28 -11.30 -14.33
CA SER A 226 13.67 -11.74 -14.36
C SER A 226 13.91 -12.58 -13.13
N GLY A 227 14.38 -13.81 -13.31
CA GLY A 227 14.61 -14.72 -12.20
C GLY A 227 15.38 -14.00 -11.09
N LYS A 228 14.80 -13.96 -9.90
CA LYS A 228 15.46 -13.38 -8.74
C LYS A 228 16.71 -14.19 -8.45
N THR A 229 17.86 -13.55 -8.57
CA THR A 229 19.15 -14.18 -8.35
C THR A 229 19.71 -13.61 -7.06
N ASP A 230 19.61 -14.34 -5.97
CA ASP A 230 20.23 -13.95 -4.72
C ASP A 230 21.76 -14.13 -4.85
N PRO A 231 22.58 -13.09 -4.62
CA PRO A 231 24.01 -13.14 -4.89
C PRO A 231 24.78 -14.21 -4.10
N ASN A 232 24.25 -14.60 -2.94
CA ASN A 232 24.81 -15.60 -2.06
C ASN A 232 24.03 -16.93 -2.04
N GLY A 233 22.98 -17.02 -2.88
CA GLY A 233 22.11 -18.17 -2.91
C GLY A 233 22.70 -19.38 -3.65
N PHE A 234 22.05 -20.52 -3.54
CA PHE A 234 22.37 -21.71 -4.30
C PHE A 234 21.37 -21.94 -5.44
N TYR A 235 21.86 -22.54 -6.51
CA TYR A 235 21.07 -22.84 -7.69
C TYR A 235 20.03 -23.90 -7.41
N VAL A 236 18.76 -23.56 -7.56
CA VAL A 236 17.63 -24.48 -7.34
C VAL A 236 17.16 -25.11 -8.66
N GLY A 237 17.24 -24.37 -9.75
CA GLY A 237 16.76 -24.88 -11.05
C GLY A 237 16.54 -23.75 -12.05
N LYS A 238 15.73 -24.04 -13.06
CA LYS A 238 15.25 -23.05 -14.04
C LYS A 238 13.75 -22.87 -13.89
N ASP A 239 13.32 -21.62 -14.07
CA ASP A 239 11.91 -21.32 -14.16
C ASP A 239 11.31 -21.79 -15.51
N LYS A 240 10.00 -21.63 -15.67
CA LYS A 240 9.29 -21.99 -16.92
C LYS A 240 9.72 -21.16 -18.14
N PHE A 241 10.48 -20.08 -17.98
CA PHE A 241 11.01 -19.24 -19.04
C PHE A 241 12.51 -19.48 -19.31
N GLY A 242 13.11 -20.42 -18.60
CA GLY A 242 14.51 -20.79 -18.78
C GLY A 242 15.51 -19.94 -17.97
N SER A 243 15.04 -19.01 -17.14
CA SER A 243 15.91 -18.22 -16.26
C SER A 243 16.37 -19.04 -15.07
N ASN A 244 17.61 -18.82 -14.62
CA ASN A 244 18.14 -19.50 -13.44
C ASN A 244 17.45 -18.99 -12.18
N VAL A 245 17.09 -19.90 -11.28
CA VAL A 245 16.54 -19.60 -9.96
C VAL A 245 17.63 -19.89 -8.93
N ILE A 246 18.11 -18.84 -8.28
CA ILE A 246 19.11 -18.89 -7.21
C ILE A 246 18.46 -18.28 -5.97
N VAL A 247 18.44 -19.03 -4.87
CA VAL A 247 17.75 -18.67 -3.61
C VAL A 247 18.70 -18.85 -2.45
N ASP A 248 18.72 -17.88 -1.52
CA ASP A 248 19.43 -17.93 -0.25
C ASP A 248 18.50 -18.50 0.86
#